data_30745d7570c0e7059eed8918252c5e3e
#
_entry.id   30745d7570c0e7059eed8918252c5e3e
#
_cell.length_a   1.000
_cell.length_b   1.000
_cell.length_c   1.000
_cell.angle_alpha   90.00
_cell.angle_beta   90.00
_cell.angle_gamma   90.00
#
_symmetry.space_group_name_H-M   'P 1'
#
loop_
_entity.id
_entity.type
_entity.pdbx_description
1 polymer ?
#
loop_
_entity_poly.entity_id
_entity_poly.type
_entity_poly.pdbx_seq_one_letter_code
_entity_poly.pdbx_strand_id
1 'polypeptide(L)'
;IISVDNPTDDRLITFLDDRGYETEADDAESARTALFLRITTGIVIAVGLLISALAFYVLLLSIFLLLQKNTEKIDTLLLIGYRPSTVARPYHLLTLTVNTLVLAIAILLIVMLRTYYIPLFGSLYPSFSAATLAPSLLTGIALYIFVGILNYAAIRRKVLHIWHMHKR
;
A
#
# COMPACT_ATOMS: atom_id res chain seq x y z
N ILE A 1 44.00 2.31 19.50
CA ILE A 1 43.78 0.85 19.65
C ILE A 1 44.15 0.50 21.07
N ILE A 2 43.20 0.17 21.92
CA ILE A 2 43.42 -0.27 23.29
C ILE A 2 43.36 -1.79 23.25
N SER A 3 44.46 -2.45 23.58
CA SER A 3 44.49 -3.91 23.74
C SER A 3 44.09 -4.25 25.17
N VAL A 4 43.02 -5.03 25.30
CA VAL A 4 42.45 -5.43 26.60
C VAL A 4 42.52 -6.94 26.72
N ASP A 5 42.94 -7.45 27.89
CA ASP A 5 43.10 -8.89 28.18
C ASP A 5 41.71 -9.61 28.23
N ASN A 6 40.63 -8.90 28.55
CA ASN A 6 39.29 -9.48 28.57
C ASN A 6 38.27 -8.47 28.02
N PRO A 7 37.82 -8.63 26.78
CA PRO A 7 36.88 -7.70 26.12
C PRO A 7 35.46 -7.74 26.69
N THR A 8 35.11 -8.69 27.56
CA THR A 8 33.80 -8.89 28.17
C THR A 8 33.72 -8.43 29.63
N ASP A 9 34.67 -7.62 30.10
CA ASP A 9 34.60 -7.09 31.47
C ASP A 9 33.55 -5.98 31.57
N ASP A 10 32.55 -6.18 32.43
CA ASP A 10 31.43 -5.23 32.65
C ASP A 10 31.91 -3.81 33.01
N ARG A 11 33.07 -3.69 33.65
CA ARG A 11 33.69 -2.42 33.99
C ARG A 11 34.23 -1.68 32.78
N LEU A 12 34.74 -2.42 31.82
CA LEU A 12 35.26 -1.87 30.58
C LEU A 12 34.11 -1.38 29.69
N ILE A 13 33.06 -2.18 29.60
CA ILE A 13 31.82 -1.83 28.82
C ILE A 13 31.22 -0.57 29.41
N THR A 14 31.05 -0.48 30.72
CA THR A 14 30.50 0.72 31.37
C THR A 14 31.39 1.95 31.17
N PHE A 15 32.71 1.80 31.17
CA PHE A 15 33.66 2.88 30.97
C PHE A 15 33.68 3.39 29.51
N LEU A 16 33.47 2.50 28.54
CA LEU A 16 33.40 2.86 27.12
C LEU A 16 32.04 3.53 26.77
N ASP A 17 30.95 3.04 27.35
CA ASP A 17 29.60 3.58 27.21
C ASP A 17 29.48 4.98 27.79
N ASP A 18 30.05 5.22 28.98
CA ASP A 18 30.07 6.52 29.66
C ASP A 18 30.88 7.59 28.90
N ARG A 19 31.75 7.16 27.97
CA ARG A 19 32.58 8.04 27.13
C ARG A 19 32.15 8.11 25.66
N GLY A 20 31.09 7.39 25.29
CA GLY A 20 30.53 7.40 23.95
C GLY A 20 31.44 6.69 22.92
N TYR A 21 32.25 5.72 23.34
CA TYR A 21 33.02 4.88 22.43
C TYR A 21 32.16 3.69 21.98
N GLU A 22 31.91 3.61 20.69
CA GLU A 22 31.24 2.45 20.08
C GLU A 22 32.14 1.21 20.19
N THR A 23 31.58 0.11 20.68
CA THR A 23 32.26 -1.16 20.81
C THR A 23 31.92 -2.05 19.61
N GLU A 24 32.85 -2.83 19.11
CA GLU A 24 32.69 -3.76 17.98
C GLU A 24 31.53 -4.78 18.19
N ALA A 25 31.18 -5.05 19.45
CA ALA A 25 30.02 -5.84 19.84
C ALA A 25 28.70 -5.10 19.59
N ASP A 26 28.66 -3.80 19.82
CA ASP A 26 27.49 -2.91 19.62
C ASP A 26 27.19 -2.74 18.13
N ASP A 27 28.25 -2.63 17.32
CA ASP A 27 28.15 -2.59 15.85
C ASP A 27 27.62 -3.92 15.27
N ALA A 28 28.03 -5.06 15.85
CA ALA A 28 27.54 -6.36 15.40
C ALA A 28 26.08 -6.61 15.81
N GLU A 29 25.65 -6.12 16.97
CA GLU A 29 24.25 -6.23 17.43
C GLU A 29 23.34 -5.30 16.66
N SER A 30 23.76 -4.07 16.41
CA SER A 30 23.03 -3.12 15.56
C SER A 30 22.91 -3.60 14.12
N ALA A 31 23.96 -4.22 13.55
CA ALA A 31 23.90 -4.83 12.23
C ALA A 31 22.92 -6.01 12.15
N ARG A 32 22.89 -6.88 13.18
CA ARG A 32 21.91 -7.98 13.27
C ARG A 32 20.49 -7.47 13.39
N THR A 33 20.27 -6.46 14.21
CA THR A 33 18.95 -5.81 14.37
C THR A 33 18.49 -5.17 13.06
N ALA A 34 19.39 -4.49 12.36
CA ALA A 34 19.11 -3.90 11.06
C ALA A 34 18.74 -4.96 10.00
N LEU A 35 19.47 -6.09 9.97
CA LEU A 35 19.16 -7.22 9.09
C LEU A 35 17.78 -7.82 9.41
N PHE A 36 17.49 -8.05 10.70
CA PHE A 36 16.19 -8.56 11.15
C PHE A 36 15.05 -7.64 10.73
N LEU A 37 15.19 -6.33 10.96
CA LEU A 37 14.20 -5.33 10.55
C LEU A 37 14.02 -5.31 9.03
N ARG A 38 15.11 -5.42 8.27
CA ARG A 38 15.06 -5.45 6.80
C ARG A 38 14.32 -6.67 6.28
N ILE A 39 14.60 -7.85 6.85
CA ILE A 39 13.92 -9.11 6.47
C ILE A 39 12.45 -9.04 6.82
N THR A 40 12.11 -8.62 8.05
CA THR A 40 10.73 -8.49 8.52
C THR A 40 9.94 -7.50 7.65
N THR A 41 10.52 -6.35 7.35
CA THR A 41 9.92 -5.36 6.45
C THR A 41 9.71 -5.94 5.05
N GLY A 42 10.68 -6.70 4.53
CA GLY A 42 10.56 -7.38 3.24
C GLY A 42 9.40 -8.37 3.20
N ILE A 43 9.22 -9.17 4.25
CA ILE A 43 8.11 -10.12 4.38
C ILE A 43 6.76 -9.37 4.43
N VAL A 44 6.67 -8.32 5.24
CA VAL A 44 5.44 -7.51 5.34
C VAL A 44 5.06 -6.88 3.99
N ILE A 45 6.04 -6.35 3.26
CA ILE A 45 5.82 -5.80 1.92
C ILE A 45 5.35 -6.88 0.96
N ALA A 46 5.97 -8.05 0.95
CA ALA A 46 5.60 -9.17 0.07
C ALA A 46 4.16 -9.64 0.33
N VAL A 47 3.79 -9.84 1.60
CA VAL A 47 2.43 -10.22 2.00
C VAL A 47 1.44 -9.12 1.64
N GLY A 48 1.76 -7.85 1.90
CA GLY A 48 0.93 -6.71 1.54
C GLY A 48 0.67 -6.62 0.03
N LEU A 49 1.70 -6.89 -0.78
CA LEU A 49 1.60 -6.89 -2.24
C LEU A 49 0.72 -8.03 -2.75
N LEU A 50 0.83 -9.22 -2.14
CA LEU A 50 -0.01 -10.37 -2.46
C LEU A 50 -1.48 -10.11 -2.14
N ILE A 51 -1.77 -9.58 -0.95
CA ILE A 51 -3.14 -9.19 -0.55
C ILE A 51 -3.69 -8.13 -1.48
N SER A 52 -2.88 -7.13 -1.85
CA SER A 52 -3.28 -6.08 -2.79
C SER A 52 -3.63 -6.63 -4.17
N ALA A 53 -2.84 -7.58 -4.68
CA ALA A 53 -3.12 -8.24 -5.95
C ALA A 53 -4.43 -9.05 -5.92
N LEU A 54 -4.69 -9.79 -4.84
CA LEU A 54 -5.93 -10.51 -4.64
C LEU A 54 -7.14 -9.58 -4.55
N ALA A 55 -7.02 -8.50 -3.77
CA ALA A 55 -8.08 -7.49 -3.64
C ALA A 55 -8.40 -6.85 -5.00
N PHE A 56 -7.37 -6.54 -5.79
CA PHE A 56 -7.53 -6.01 -7.14
C PHE A 56 -8.25 -7.00 -8.07
N TYR A 57 -7.88 -8.29 -8.01
CA TYR A 57 -8.55 -9.34 -8.77
C TYR A 57 -10.04 -9.46 -8.42
N VAL A 58 -10.37 -9.46 -7.11
CA VAL A 58 -11.75 -9.50 -6.63
C VAL A 58 -12.54 -8.29 -7.10
N LEU A 59 -11.94 -7.10 -7.09
CA LEU A 59 -12.55 -5.87 -7.57
C LEU A 59 -12.88 -5.96 -9.07
N LEU A 60 -11.94 -6.42 -9.90
CA LEU A 60 -12.19 -6.63 -11.33
C LEU A 60 -13.30 -7.65 -11.58
N LEU A 61 -13.31 -8.77 -10.83
CA LEU A 61 -14.35 -9.80 -10.92
C LEU A 61 -15.71 -9.23 -10.54
N SER A 62 -15.81 -8.43 -9.49
CA SER A 62 -17.04 -7.77 -9.05
C SER A 62 -17.62 -6.85 -10.11
N ILE A 63 -16.76 -6.03 -10.75
CA ILE A 63 -17.17 -5.17 -11.87
C ILE A 63 -17.65 -6.01 -13.05
N PHE A 64 -16.96 -7.10 -13.38
CA PHE A 64 -17.33 -8.00 -14.45
C PHE A 64 -18.72 -8.61 -14.21
N LEU A 65 -18.96 -9.13 -13.01
CA LEU A 65 -20.25 -9.72 -12.62
C LEU A 65 -21.38 -8.68 -12.61
N LEU A 66 -21.10 -7.48 -12.12
CA LEU A 66 -22.06 -6.38 -12.13
C LEU A 66 -22.50 -6.01 -13.56
N LEU A 67 -21.54 -5.89 -14.48
CA LEU A 67 -21.83 -5.62 -15.89
C LEU A 67 -22.56 -6.78 -16.54
N GLN A 68 -22.17 -8.03 -16.26
CA GLN A 68 -22.81 -9.22 -16.79
C GLN A 68 -24.28 -9.32 -16.33
N LYS A 69 -24.56 -9.06 -15.06
CA LYS A 69 -25.93 -9.04 -14.53
C LYS A 69 -26.81 -7.96 -15.15
N ASN A 70 -26.22 -6.87 -15.61
CA ASN A 70 -26.94 -5.75 -16.22
C ASN A 70 -26.82 -5.70 -17.75
N THR A 71 -26.32 -6.77 -18.39
CA THR A 71 -26.08 -6.80 -19.84
C THR A 71 -27.35 -6.51 -20.62
N GLU A 72 -28.49 -7.11 -20.28
CA GLU A 72 -29.77 -6.88 -20.94
C GLU A 72 -30.20 -5.40 -20.90
N LYS A 73 -30.02 -4.73 -19.76
CA LYS A 73 -30.33 -3.31 -19.61
C LYS A 73 -29.39 -2.44 -20.44
N ILE A 74 -28.11 -2.80 -20.46
CA ILE A 74 -27.08 -2.13 -21.25
C ILE A 74 -27.41 -2.27 -22.74
N ASP A 75 -27.77 -3.48 -23.16
CA ASP A 75 -28.20 -3.79 -24.54
C ASP A 75 -29.41 -2.96 -24.96
N THR A 76 -30.45 -2.97 -24.17
CA THR A 76 -31.66 -2.19 -24.43
C THR A 76 -31.35 -0.69 -24.63
N LEU A 77 -30.50 -0.12 -23.78
CA LEU A 77 -30.08 1.27 -23.89
C LEU A 77 -29.26 1.53 -25.16
N LEU A 78 -28.38 0.60 -25.55
CA LEU A 78 -27.60 0.70 -26.78
C LEU A 78 -28.48 0.57 -28.04
N LEU A 79 -29.50 -0.29 -28.01
CA LEU A 79 -30.47 -0.47 -29.09
C LEU A 79 -31.34 0.78 -29.30
N ILE A 80 -31.70 1.49 -28.23
CA ILE A 80 -32.43 2.76 -28.28
C ILE A 80 -31.55 3.91 -28.82
N GLY A 81 -30.22 3.67 -29.01
CA GLY A 81 -29.32 4.65 -29.60
C GLY A 81 -28.46 5.43 -28.59
N TYR A 82 -28.41 5.02 -27.32
CA TYR A 82 -27.50 5.64 -26.35
C TYR A 82 -26.05 5.36 -26.69
N ARG A 83 -25.19 6.36 -26.51
CA ARG A 83 -23.75 6.20 -26.73
C ARG A 83 -23.13 5.28 -25.66
N PRO A 84 -22.22 4.38 -26.03
CA PRO A 84 -21.54 3.48 -25.08
C PRO A 84 -20.89 4.19 -23.88
N SER A 85 -20.36 5.40 -24.11
CA SER A 85 -19.77 6.22 -23.04
C SER A 85 -20.79 6.71 -22.02
N THR A 86 -22.03 6.99 -22.45
CA THR A 86 -23.11 7.42 -21.55
C THR A 86 -23.58 6.28 -20.68
N VAL A 87 -23.67 5.07 -21.25
CA VAL A 87 -24.06 3.86 -20.53
C VAL A 87 -22.97 3.42 -19.52
N ALA A 88 -21.70 3.63 -19.84
CA ALA A 88 -20.57 3.33 -18.95
C ALA A 88 -20.44 4.30 -17.76
N ARG A 89 -20.95 5.53 -17.89
CA ARG A 89 -20.76 6.62 -16.90
C ARG A 89 -21.16 6.27 -15.46
N PRO A 90 -22.34 5.68 -15.18
CA PRO A 90 -22.74 5.32 -13.83
C PRO A 90 -21.78 4.29 -13.19
N TYR A 91 -21.27 3.36 -13.97
CA TYR A 91 -20.32 2.34 -13.48
C TYR A 91 -18.96 2.97 -13.15
N HIS A 92 -18.48 3.92 -13.96
CA HIS A 92 -17.27 4.68 -13.65
C HIS A 92 -17.44 5.50 -12.37
N LEU A 93 -18.58 6.18 -12.21
CA LEU A 93 -18.87 6.98 -11.04
C LEU A 93 -18.87 6.13 -9.77
N LEU A 94 -19.58 4.99 -9.79
CA LEU A 94 -19.64 4.06 -8.67
C LEU A 94 -18.26 3.56 -8.29
N THR A 95 -17.45 3.13 -9.24
CA THR A 95 -16.10 2.62 -9.00
C THR A 95 -15.18 3.72 -8.47
N LEU A 96 -15.27 4.94 -9.00
CA LEU A 96 -14.50 6.08 -8.52
C LEU A 96 -14.85 6.42 -7.06
N THR A 97 -16.15 6.44 -6.73
CA THR A 97 -16.63 6.71 -5.37
C THR A 97 -16.10 5.69 -4.38
N VAL A 98 -16.22 4.39 -4.71
CA VAL A 98 -15.71 3.31 -3.85
C VAL A 98 -14.18 3.43 -3.68
N ASN A 99 -13.44 3.66 -4.75
CA ASN A 99 -11.99 3.79 -4.71
C ASN A 99 -11.56 5.01 -3.86
N THR A 100 -12.27 6.14 -3.98
CA THR A 100 -12.02 7.34 -3.17
C THR A 100 -12.30 7.08 -1.68
N LEU A 101 -13.39 6.37 -1.36
CA LEU A 101 -13.73 6.01 0.01
C LEU A 101 -12.63 5.12 0.63
N VAL A 102 -12.17 4.11 -0.10
CA VAL A 102 -11.08 3.22 0.34
C VAL A 102 -9.79 4.00 0.60
N LEU A 103 -9.42 4.92 -0.30
CA LEU A 103 -8.25 5.79 -0.11
C LEU A 103 -8.40 6.67 1.15
N ALA A 104 -9.57 7.26 1.36
CA ALA A 104 -9.83 8.10 2.54
C ALA A 104 -9.69 7.30 3.83
N ILE A 105 -10.25 6.09 3.89
CA ILE A 105 -10.12 5.19 5.05
C ILE A 105 -8.65 4.79 5.25
N ALA A 106 -7.92 4.46 4.18
CA ALA A 106 -6.51 4.08 4.26
C ALA A 106 -5.65 5.23 4.82
N ILE A 107 -5.86 6.47 4.36
CA ILE A 107 -5.16 7.65 4.89
C ILE A 107 -5.48 7.85 6.37
N LEU A 108 -6.75 7.74 6.75
CA LEU A 108 -7.18 7.89 8.14
C LEU A 108 -6.50 6.84 9.04
N LEU A 109 -6.44 5.59 8.61
CA LEU A 109 -5.76 4.51 9.33
C LEU A 109 -4.25 4.77 9.45
N ILE A 110 -3.59 5.23 8.40
CA ILE A 110 -2.16 5.56 8.42
C ILE A 110 -1.90 6.68 9.43
N VAL A 111 -2.71 7.74 9.42
CA VAL A 111 -2.59 8.86 10.36
C VAL A 111 -2.83 8.38 11.80
N MET A 112 -3.87 7.59 12.02
CA MET A 112 -4.20 7.05 13.34
C MET A 112 -3.06 6.15 13.88
N LEU A 113 -2.59 5.21 13.10
CA LEU A 113 -1.47 4.34 13.45
C LEU A 113 -0.23 5.16 13.79
N ARG A 114 0.11 6.14 12.96
CA ARG A 114 1.25 7.01 13.19
C ARG A 114 1.15 7.76 14.52
N THR A 115 0.00 8.32 14.83
CA THR A 115 -0.22 9.08 16.07
C THR A 115 -0.03 8.21 17.32
N TYR A 116 -0.35 6.92 17.24
CA TYR A 116 -0.16 5.98 18.33
C TYR A 116 1.27 5.44 18.44
N TYR A 117 1.90 5.08 17.30
CA TYR A 117 3.18 4.37 17.31
C TYR A 117 4.39 5.28 17.43
N ILE A 118 4.36 6.50 16.89
CA ILE A 118 5.53 7.40 16.96
C ILE A 118 5.91 7.76 18.41
N PRO A 119 4.98 8.14 19.30
CA PRO A 119 5.33 8.43 20.69
C PRO A 119 5.89 7.20 21.41
N LEU A 120 5.34 6.01 21.11
CA LEU A 120 5.77 4.77 21.73
C LEU A 120 7.21 4.40 21.32
N PHE A 121 7.52 4.48 20.03
CA PHE A 121 8.87 4.22 19.53
C PHE A 121 9.88 5.30 19.91
N GLY A 122 9.47 6.57 19.95
CA GLY A 122 10.32 7.68 20.39
C GLY A 122 10.74 7.58 21.85
N SER A 123 9.91 6.98 22.71
CA SER A 123 10.27 6.73 24.11
C SER A 123 11.25 5.57 24.30
N LEU A 124 11.25 4.59 23.39
CA LEU A 124 12.11 3.42 23.42
C LEU A 124 13.45 3.65 22.70
N TYR A 125 13.44 4.50 21.68
CA TYR A 125 14.62 4.78 20.85
C TYR A 125 14.78 6.29 20.64
N PRO A 126 15.60 6.98 21.46
CA PRO A 126 15.80 8.45 21.38
C PRO A 126 16.33 8.93 20.02
N SER A 127 17.04 8.08 19.29
CA SER A 127 17.55 8.36 17.94
C SER A 127 16.53 8.11 16.81
N PHE A 128 15.29 7.72 17.13
CA PHE A 128 14.28 7.44 16.14
C PHE A 128 13.77 8.72 15.46
N SER A 129 14.21 8.95 14.24
CA SER A 129 13.68 10.01 13.38
C SER A 129 12.38 9.53 12.72
N ALA A 130 11.27 10.17 13.05
CA ALA A 130 9.99 9.86 12.43
C ALA A 130 10.04 10.15 10.94
N ALA A 131 9.96 9.12 10.11
CA ALA A 131 9.87 9.26 8.67
C ALA A 131 8.71 10.20 8.26
N THR A 132 8.92 11.01 7.26
CA THR A 132 7.89 11.92 6.73
C THR A 132 6.69 11.14 6.17
N LEU A 133 5.48 11.69 6.30
CA LEU A 133 4.26 11.10 5.70
C LEU A 133 4.28 11.16 4.16
N ALA A 134 5.13 12.00 3.59
CA ALA A 134 5.17 12.25 2.15
C ALA A 134 5.31 10.97 1.29
N PRO A 135 6.23 10.03 1.55
CA PRO A 135 6.34 8.83 0.72
C PRO A 135 5.10 7.93 0.78
N SER A 136 4.47 7.77 1.94
CA SER A 136 3.28 6.93 2.08
C SER A 136 2.06 7.54 1.38
N LEU A 137 1.88 8.86 1.46
CA LEU A 137 0.83 9.58 0.73
C LEU A 137 1.05 9.50 -0.79
N LEU A 138 2.29 9.70 -1.23
CA LEU A 138 2.65 9.63 -2.65
C LEU A 138 2.40 8.24 -3.22
N THR A 139 2.74 7.18 -2.50
CA THR A 139 2.45 5.80 -2.87
C THR A 139 0.94 5.53 -2.92
N GLY A 140 0.17 6.03 -1.94
CA GLY A 140 -1.28 5.90 -1.93
C GLY A 140 -1.95 6.59 -3.13
N ILE A 141 -1.52 7.79 -3.47
CA ILE A 141 -2.01 8.54 -4.63
C ILE A 141 -1.63 7.82 -5.94
N ALA A 142 -0.40 7.34 -6.06
CA ALA A 142 0.05 6.59 -7.24
C ALA A 142 -0.79 5.31 -7.45
N LEU A 143 -1.03 4.54 -6.39
CA LEU A 143 -1.91 3.37 -6.43
C LEU A 143 -3.34 3.74 -6.80
N TYR A 144 -3.88 4.82 -6.24
CA TYR A 144 -5.22 5.30 -6.57
C TYR A 144 -5.37 5.61 -8.05
N ILE A 145 -4.42 6.34 -8.64
CA ILE A 145 -4.41 6.67 -10.06
C ILE A 145 -4.28 5.40 -10.91
N PHE A 146 -3.39 4.49 -10.54
CA PHE A 146 -3.16 3.24 -11.24
C PHE A 146 -4.42 2.36 -11.27
N VAL A 147 -5.06 2.13 -10.11
CA VAL A 147 -6.31 1.37 -10.00
C VAL A 147 -7.44 2.06 -10.76
N GLY A 148 -7.52 3.39 -10.69
CA GLY A 148 -8.51 4.19 -11.44
C GLY A 148 -8.39 4.01 -12.95
N ILE A 149 -7.17 4.06 -13.49
CA ILE A 149 -6.90 3.85 -14.93
C ILE A 149 -7.28 2.43 -15.35
N LEU A 150 -6.89 1.41 -14.56
CA LEU A 150 -7.20 0.01 -14.87
C LEU A 150 -8.72 -0.24 -14.86
N ASN A 151 -9.43 0.27 -13.86
CA ASN A 151 -10.88 0.16 -13.78
C ASN A 151 -11.57 0.86 -14.95
N TYR A 152 -11.11 2.06 -15.30
CA TYR A 152 -11.62 2.78 -16.47
C TYR A 152 -11.44 1.97 -17.76
N ALA A 153 -10.24 1.42 -17.98
CA ALA A 153 -9.93 0.60 -19.14
C ALA A 153 -10.77 -0.69 -19.17
N ALA A 154 -10.95 -1.36 -18.03
CA ALA A 154 -11.76 -2.58 -17.92
C ALA A 154 -13.23 -2.34 -18.28
N ILE A 155 -13.84 -1.32 -17.69
CA ILE A 155 -15.25 -0.95 -17.97
C ILE A 155 -15.42 -0.56 -19.43
N ARG A 156 -14.55 0.29 -19.96
CA ARG A 156 -14.59 0.73 -21.36
C ARG A 156 -14.49 -0.44 -22.33
N ARG A 157 -13.53 -1.35 -22.11
CA ARG A 157 -13.35 -2.55 -22.94
C ARG A 157 -14.59 -3.44 -22.96
N LYS A 158 -15.20 -3.65 -21.80
CA LYS A 158 -16.40 -4.51 -21.69
C LYS A 158 -17.61 -3.90 -22.39
N VAL A 159 -17.87 -2.61 -22.18
CA VAL A 159 -19.01 -1.91 -22.83
C VAL A 159 -18.82 -1.84 -24.36
N LEU A 160 -17.58 -1.59 -24.82
CA LEU A 160 -17.27 -1.62 -26.26
C LEU A 160 -17.43 -3.03 -26.86
N HIS A 161 -17.10 -4.07 -26.12
CA HIS A 161 -17.26 -5.45 -26.57
C HIS A 161 -18.76 -5.78 -26.79
N ILE A 162 -19.65 -5.38 -25.88
CA ILE A 162 -21.09 -5.54 -26.01
C ILE A 162 -21.59 -4.77 -27.25
N TRP A 163 -21.12 -3.53 -27.43
CA TRP A 163 -21.47 -2.71 -28.61
C TRP A 163 -21.11 -3.36 -29.94
N HIS A 164 -19.94 -4.03 -30.04
CA HIS A 164 -19.49 -4.65 -31.29
C HIS A 164 -20.25 -5.94 -31.61
N MET A 165 -20.79 -6.64 -30.61
CA MET A 165 -21.62 -7.83 -30.85
C MET A 165 -22.94 -7.49 -31.58
N HIS A 166 -23.48 -6.29 -31.37
CA HIS A 166 -24.76 -5.86 -31.97
C HIS A 166 -24.62 -5.21 -33.35
N LYS A 167 -23.40 -4.95 -33.79
CA LYS A 167 -23.16 -4.35 -35.11
C LYS A 167 -22.96 -5.40 -36.23
N ARG A 168 -22.97 -6.68 -35.87
CA ARG A 168 -22.98 -7.79 -36.83
C ARG A 168 -24.37 -8.37 -36.97
#